data_ede5aaa0a2f996bae3986bd699285d12
#
_entry.id   ede5aaa0a2f996bae3986bd699285d12
#
_cell.length_a   1.000
_cell.length_b   1.000
_cell.length_c   1.000
_cell.angle_alpha   90.00
_cell.angle_beta   90.00
_cell.angle_gamma   90.00
#
_symmetry.space_group_name_H-M   'P 1'
#
loop_
_entity.id
_entity.type
_entity.pdbx_description
1 polymer ?
#
loop_
_entity_poly.entity_id
_entity_poly.type
_entity_poly.pdbx_seq_one_letter_code
_entity_poly.pdbx_strand_id
1 'polypeptide(L)'
;MKARGVDKKRKQIIILTVIMILAGLSSVLYGRYLKKTIDNAVITSTEAVTSDDIGRYVSIYINQVELIEGGDGLYCIQVNLPNDEYNTIPVRGYAPDQTVSSTSGIGNDGYVTFIVKKTSEGTADQIAERYNRMYRDNLTKLYSLRDNGVPEGSNITPEFLDNAIALFEEAASEEGYRSILDSVTDYELDVCDMRLSNALITIGTVMTALMLMILFYTVASMRISVRKLAAWTAAVIVIGVLAVCMVIRDDIKTMLSLKEYAPDIYTIHVSSDYKLDKILEDGSYNESSLVKWVSENMFWNIPISVDLSKFSCASFACRTPDGTHIFGRNYDFQYTDPIIIYTEPENGYRAMAVSDLAMLNLAGISKQNEPDSLYGRAVLRAVPFLTSDGINEAGLGVSILSVGFTDMSQHTGKTGLYLPVGVRAILDTCASVDEAIDLLESYDIKAMIGWSYHLFITDKSGRSVVAEWVRGELVITETDAVTNFLISAEKHDYCDRYETITTRLAEKDNVLTYTEAMELLMDSSQDSDNINTEWSCVYDLDNFKMYFVSDRDIADTYEITPDSF
;
A
#
# COMPACT_ATOMS: atom_id res chain seq x y z
N MET A 1 -28.18 -61.08 -10.42
CA MET A 1 -28.50 -60.06 -9.43
C MET A 1 -27.38 -59.05 -9.14
N LYS A 2 -26.10 -59.43 -9.02
CA LYS A 2 -24.99 -58.46 -8.76
C LYS A 2 -24.80 -57.37 -9.84
N ALA A 3 -24.93 -57.71 -11.15
CA ALA A 3 -24.76 -56.73 -12.23
C ALA A 3 -25.82 -55.61 -12.26
N ARG A 4 -27.08 -55.90 -11.96
CA ARG A 4 -28.18 -54.91 -11.89
C ARG A 4 -27.99 -53.93 -10.72
N GLY A 5 -27.41 -54.39 -9.61
CA GLY A 5 -27.17 -53.53 -8.45
C GLY A 5 -26.02 -52.52 -8.68
N VAL A 6 -24.99 -52.93 -9.43
CA VAL A 6 -23.87 -52.06 -9.81
C VAL A 6 -24.31 -50.97 -10.78
N ASP A 7 -25.12 -51.31 -11.77
CA ASP A 7 -25.66 -50.33 -12.73
C ASP A 7 -26.57 -49.28 -12.06
N LYS A 8 -27.40 -49.68 -11.09
CA LYS A 8 -28.24 -48.76 -10.30
C LYS A 8 -27.42 -47.77 -9.45
N LYS A 9 -26.37 -48.25 -8.81
CA LYS A 9 -25.45 -47.37 -7.99
C LYS A 9 -24.73 -46.37 -8.89
N ARG A 10 -24.22 -46.78 -10.07
CA ARG A 10 -23.57 -45.89 -11.03
C ARG A 10 -24.51 -44.81 -11.54
N LYS A 11 -25.75 -45.12 -11.89
CA LYS A 11 -26.75 -44.15 -12.27
C LYS A 11 -27.03 -43.14 -11.16
N GLN A 12 -27.09 -43.57 -9.92
CA GLN A 12 -27.26 -42.67 -8.75
C GLN A 12 -26.07 -41.73 -8.61
N ILE A 13 -24.82 -42.24 -8.77
CA ILE A 13 -23.61 -41.41 -8.73
C ILE A 13 -23.66 -40.35 -9.85
N ILE A 14 -23.99 -40.73 -11.06
CA ILE A 14 -24.10 -39.79 -12.21
C ILE A 14 -25.10 -38.68 -11.90
N ILE A 15 -26.31 -39.05 -11.43
CA ILE A 15 -27.35 -38.06 -11.08
C ILE A 15 -26.85 -37.11 -9.98
N LEU A 16 -26.27 -37.63 -8.91
CA LEU A 16 -25.75 -36.81 -7.83
C LEU A 16 -24.64 -35.87 -8.32
N THR A 17 -23.73 -36.38 -9.13
CA THR A 17 -22.62 -35.60 -9.71
C THR A 17 -23.14 -34.47 -10.60
N VAL A 18 -24.17 -34.72 -11.42
CA VAL A 18 -24.80 -33.68 -12.24
C VAL A 18 -25.44 -32.60 -11.37
N ILE A 19 -26.15 -32.99 -10.30
CA ILE A 19 -26.72 -32.03 -9.35
C ILE A 19 -25.64 -31.14 -8.72
N MET A 20 -24.52 -31.74 -8.31
CA MET A 20 -23.39 -31.00 -7.73
C MET A 20 -22.69 -30.07 -8.74
N ILE A 21 -22.60 -30.48 -10.02
CA ILE A 21 -22.12 -29.60 -11.10
C ILE A 21 -23.04 -28.38 -11.24
N LEU A 22 -24.35 -28.61 -11.28
CA LEU A 22 -25.32 -27.51 -11.38
C LEU A 22 -25.26 -26.59 -10.17
N ALA A 23 -25.08 -27.11 -8.96
CA ALA A 23 -24.89 -26.32 -7.75
C ALA A 23 -23.60 -25.48 -7.82
N GLY A 24 -22.49 -26.05 -8.29
CA GLY A 24 -21.23 -25.34 -8.49
C GLY A 24 -21.34 -24.22 -9.51
N LEU A 25 -21.97 -24.48 -10.65
CA LEU A 25 -22.24 -23.47 -11.67
C LEU A 25 -23.15 -22.36 -11.14
N SER A 26 -24.18 -22.70 -10.37
CA SER A 26 -25.06 -21.71 -9.74
C SER A 26 -24.30 -20.83 -8.75
N SER A 27 -23.38 -21.40 -7.98
CA SER A 27 -22.49 -20.67 -7.06
C SER A 27 -21.60 -19.69 -7.83
N VAL A 28 -20.99 -20.12 -8.94
CA VAL A 28 -20.17 -19.23 -9.80
C VAL A 28 -21.02 -18.09 -10.39
N LEU A 29 -22.20 -18.41 -10.91
CA LEU A 29 -23.08 -17.41 -11.52
C LEU A 29 -23.56 -16.39 -10.48
N TYR A 30 -23.92 -16.83 -9.29
CA TYR A 30 -24.35 -15.96 -8.21
C TYR A 30 -23.18 -15.09 -7.69
N GLY A 31 -21.99 -15.66 -7.50
CA GLY A 31 -20.81 -14.90 -7.13
C GLY A 31 -20.45 -13.82 -8.16
N ARG A 32 -20.51 -14.16 -9.47
CA ARG A 32 -20.31 -13.18 -10.56
C ARG A 32 -21.39 -12.11 -10.59
N TYR A 33 -22.64 -12.48 -10.32
CA TYR A 33 -23.72 -11.52 -10.21
C TYR A 33 -23.50 -10.54 -9.07
N LEU A 34 -23.13 -11.02 -7.88
CA LEU A 34 -22.79 -10.16 -6.74
C LEU A 34 -21.62 -9.24 -7.07
N LYS A 35 -20.52 -9.78 -7.61
CA LYS A 35 -19.35 -8.97 -8.01
C LYS A 35 -19.77 -7.88 -8.99
N LYS A 36 -20.50 -8.22 -10.05
CA LYS A 36 -20.99 -7.26 -11.05
C LYS A 36 -21.92 -6.20 -10.44
N THR A 37 -22.73 -6.56 -9.44
CA THR A 37 -23.62 -5.60 -8.77
C THR A 37 -22.82 -4.57 -7.96
N ILE A 38 -21.75 -5.01 -7.28
CA ILE A 38 -20.84 -4.14 -6.55
C ILE A 38 -20.04 -3.26 -7.54
N ASP A 39 -19.47 -3.84 -8.58
CA ASP A 39 -18.68 -3.14 -9.60
C ASP A 39 -19.52 -2.10 -10.41
N ASN A 40 -20.85 -2.27 -10.50
CA ASN A 40 -21.77 -1.31 -11.14
C ASN A 40 -22.54 -0.45 -10.11
N ALA A 41 -21.98 -0.23 -8.93
CA ALA A 41 -22.57 0.69 -7.97
C ALA A 41 -22.73 2.10 -8.56
N VAL A 42 -23.74 2.82 -8.12
CA VAL A 42 -24.00 4.18 -8.60
C VAL A 42 -22.91 5.10 -8.08
N ILE A 43 -22.17 5.75 -8.98
CA ILE A 43 -21.18 6.76 -8.61
C ILE A 43 -21.94 8.01 -8.13
N THR A 44 -21.64 8.46 -6.93
CA THR A 44 -22.30 9.59 -6.30
C THR A 44 -21.33 10.34 -5.36
N SER A 45 -21.77 11.47 -4.79
CA SER A 45 -21.04 12.16 -3.74
C SER A 45 -21.66 11.87 -2.36
N THR A 46 -20.93 12.14 -1.29
CA THR A 46 -21.41 11.98 0.08
C THR A 46 -22.65 12.83 0.37
N GLU A 47 -22.73 14.02 -0.23
CA GLU A 47 -23.85 14.96 -0.06
C GLU A 47 -25.13 14.49 -0.76
N ALA A 48 -25.01 13.61 -1.75
CA ALA A 48 -26.13 13.12 -2.53
C ALA A 48 -26.76 11.83 -1.97
N VAL A 49 -26.10 11.17 -1.01
CA VAL A 49 -26.64 9.95 -0.38
C VAL A 49 -27.69 10.33 0.66
N THR A 50 -28.80 9.59 0.64
CA THR A 50 -29.94 9.82 1.54
C THR A 50 -30.45 8.49 2.11
N SER A 51 -31.38 8.55 3.06
CA SER A 51 -32.09 7.39 3.60
C SER A 51 -32.87 6.59 2.55
N ASP A 52 -33.24 7.21 1.41
CA ASP A 52 -33.90 6.52 0.29
C ASP A 52 -32.96 5.53 -0.44
N ASP A 53 -31.67 5.63 -0.19
CA ASP A 53 -30.65 4.75 -0.76
C ASP A 53 -30.39 3.49 0.08
N ILE A 54 -31.05 3.34 1.24
CA ILE A 54 -30.90 2.15 2.08
C ILE A 54 -31.15 0.87 1.27
N GLY A 55 -30.18 -0.04 1.29
CA GLY A 55 -30.17 -1.29 0.53
C GLY A 55 -29.54 -1.19 -0.85
N ARG A 56 -29.08 0.00 -1.28
CA ARG A 56 -28.38 0.20 -2.56
C ARG A 56 -26.87 0.18 -2.37
N TYR A 57 -26.18 -0.13 -3.45
CA TYR A 57 -24.73 0.01 -3.55
C TYR A 57 -24.40 1.37 -4.16
N VAL A 58 -23.55 2.13 -3.48
CA VAL A 58 -23.07 3.45 -3.92
C VAL A 58 -21.54 3.44 -3.96
N SER A 59 -20.96 4.15 -4.92
CA SER A 59 -19.52 4.32 -5.06
C SER A 59 -19.18 5.78 -4.85
N ILE A 60 -18.40 6.07 -3.81
CA ILE A 60 -18.11 7.44 -3.36
C ILE A 60 -16.60 7.64 -3.37
N TYR A 61 -16.15 8.75 -3.96
CA TYR A 61 -14.77 9.20 -3.83
C TYR A 61 -14.60 9.90 -2.47
N ILE A 62 -13.76 9.32 -1.61
CA ILE A 62 -13.52 9.85 -0.27
C ILE A 62 -12.22 10.63 -0.27
N ASN A 63 -12.32 11.96 -0.21
CA ASN A 63 -11.18 12.87 -0.10
C ASN A 63 -10.69 13.08 1.33
N GLN A 64 -11.61 13.06 2.28
CA GLN A 64 -11.32 13.25 3.70
C GLN A 64 -12.29 12.42 4.53
N VAL A 65 -11.74 11.60 5.40
CA VAL A 65 -12.50 10.93 6.46
C VAL A 65 -11.98 11.50 7.77
N GLU A 66 -12.82 12.24 8.50
CA GLU A 66 -12.47 12.57 9.87
C GLU A 66 -12.49 11.29 10.72
N LEU A 67 -11.32 10.96 11.24
CA LEU A 67 -11.12 9.78 12.07
C LEU A 67 -11.70 10.02 13.45
N ILE A 68 -12.71 9.27 13.80
CA ILE A 68 -13.06 9.07 15.20
C ILE A 68 -12.27 7.87 15.68
N GLU A 69 -11.07 8.09 16.20
CA GLU A 69 -10.29 7.04 16.84
C GLU A 69 -11.06 6.39 17.98
N GLY A 70 -11.16 5.09 17.95
CA GLY A 70 -11.61 4.31 19.11
C GLY A 70 -12.36 3.05 18.74
N GLY A 71 -11.65 1.93 18.55
CA GLY A 71 -12.16 0.55 18.56
C GLY A 71 -13.39 0.26 17.68
N ASP A 72 -13.47 -0.89 17.08
CA ASP A 72 -14.61 -1.42 16.31
C ASP A 72 -14.78 -0.97 14.85
N GLY A 73 -13.78 -0.31 14.21
CA GLY A 73 -13.85 0.03 12.77
C GLY A 73 -15.00 0.98 12.40
N LEU A 74 -15.41 1.84 13.33
CA LEU A 74 -16.40 2.89 13.10
C LEU A 74 -15.69 4.21 12.83
N TYR A 75 -15.96 4.80 11.67
CA TYR A 75 -15.47 6.11 11.23
C TYR A 75 -16.66 7.02 10.95
N CYS A 76 -16.39 8.29 10.67
CA CYS A 76 -17.43 9.25 10.26
C CYS A 76 -16.95 10.10 9.10
N ILE A 77 -17.88 10.48 8.25
CA ILE A 77 -17.70 11.53 7.26
C ILE A 77 -18.60 12.70 7.68
N GLN A 78 -18.02 13.89 7.82
CA GLN A 78 -18.81 15.11 8.01
C GLN A 78 -19.08 15.76 6.66
N VAL A 79 -20.34 16.08 6.44
CA VAL A 79 -20.84 16.74 5.22
C VAL A 79 -21.42 18.08 5.61
N ASN A 80 -20.80 19.17 5.14
CA ASN A 80 -21.29 20.51 5.39
C ASN A 80 -22.56 20.78 4.59
N LEU A 81 -23.56 21.34 5.26
CA LEU A 81 -24.80 21.78 4.66
C LEU A 81 -24.76 23.28 4.34
N PRO A 82 -25.62 23.79 3.42
CA PRO A 82 -25.60 25.20 3.00
C PRO A 82 -25.90 26.24 4.10
N ASN A 83 -26.36 25.82 5.27
CA ASN A 83 -26.75 26.65 6.40
C ASN A 83 -25.75 26.63 7.56
N ASP A 84 -24.50 26.26 7.33
CA ASP A 84 -23.45 26.06 8.34
C ASP A 84 -23.72 24.89 9.32
N GLU A 85 -24.77 24.10 9.07
CA GLU A 85 -24.96 22.82 9.74
C GLU A 85 -24.13 21.70 9.04
N TYR A 86 -23.96 20.57 9.70
CA TYR A 86 -23.30 19.40 9.11
C TYR A 86 -24.06 18.11 9.43
N ASN A 87 -23.99 17.18 8.49
CA ASN A 87 -24.40 15.80 8.71
C ASN A 87 -23.19 14.92 9.02
N THR A 88 -23.32 14.05 10.00
CA THR A 88 -22.32 13.05 10.35
C THR A 88 -22.78 11.70 9.87
N ILE A 89 -22.13 11.16 8.83
CA ILE A 89 -22.45 9.87 8.23
C ILE A 89 -21.55 8.81 8.85
N PRO A 90 -22.08 7.82 9.58
CA PRO A 90 -21.28 6.71 10.08
C PRO A 90 -20.76 5.84 8.94
N VAL A 91 -19.49 5.42 9.03
CA VAL A 91 -18.82 4.56 8.04
C VAL A 91 -18.23 3.35 8.76
N ARG A 92 -18.53 2.15 8.27
CA ARG A 92 -18.02 0.89 8.82
C ARG A 92 -17.16 0.14 7.81
N GLY A 93 -16.22 -0.62 8.33
CA GLY A 93 -15.35 -1.48 7.51
C GLY A 93 -14.31 -0.71 6.68
N TYR A 94 -14.20 0.60 6.85
CA TYR A 94 -13.17 1.44 6.24
C TYR A 94 -12.08 1.73 7.28
N ALA A 95 -10.81 1.61 6.91
CA ALA A 95 -9.67 1.92 7.76
C ALA A 95 -8.64 2.66 6.90
N PRO A 96 -8.60 4.00 6.96
CA PRO A 96 -7.76 4.79 6.06
C PRO A 96 -6.26 4.68 6.34
N ASP A 97 -5.88 4.29 7.54
CA ASP A 97 -4.51 4.31 8.06
C ASP A 97 -4.03 2.97 8.62
N GLN A 98 -4.74 1.90 8.37
CA GLN A 98 -4.40 0.54 8.82
C GLN A 98 -4.41 -0.47 7.68
N THR A 99 -4.12 -1.72 7.99
CA THR A 99 -4.01 -2.83 7.04
C THR A 99 -5.12 -2.82 5.96
N VAL A 100 -4.71 -2.63 4.73
CA VAL A 100 -5.62 -2.64 3.58
C VAL A 100 -5.74 -4.05 3.02
N SER A 101 -6.97 -4.52 2.80
CA SER A 101 -7.26 -5.85 2.26
C SER A 101 -7.77 -5.76 0.82
N SER A 102 -7.29 -6.65 -0.05
CA SER A 102 -7.78 -6.82 -1.42
C SER A 102 -9.26 -7.18 -1.53
N THR A 103 -9.92 -7.45 -0.40
CA THR A 103 -11.35 -7.75 -0.33
C THR A 103 -12.23 -6.52 -0.07
N SER A 104 -11.61 -5.34 0.17
CA SER A 104 -12.36 -4.09 0.31
C SER A 104 -13.02 -3.69 -1.01
N GLY A 105 -14.17 -3.01 -0.92
CA GLY A 105 -14.96 -2.59 -2.08
C GLY A 105 -14.41 -1.36 -2.82
N ILE A 106 -13.09 -1.15 -2.82
CA ILE A 106 -12.44 0.01 -3.45
C ILE A 106 -12.20 -0.26 -4.93
N GLY A 107 -12.66 0.66 -5.79
CA GLY A 107 -12.42 0.64 -7.23
C GLY A 107 -10.99 1.07 -7.60
N ASN A 108 -10.57 0.77 -8.84
CA ASN A 108 -9.26 1.20 -9.36
C ASN A 108 -9.18 2.73 -9.56
N ASP A 109 -10.31 3.42 -9.54
CA ASP A 109 -10.48 4.87 -9.70
C ASP A 109 -10.46 5.66 -8.38
N GLY A 110 -10.18 4.99 -7.25
CA GLY A 110 -10.15 5.62 -5.92
C GLY A 110 -11.53 5.77 -5.27
N TYR A 111 -12.59 5.30 -5.93
CA TYR A 111 -13.92 5.25 -5.34
C TYR A 111 -14.05 4.05 -4.41
N VAL A 112 -14.65 4.27 -3.25
CA VAL A 112 -15.01 3.21 -2.30
C VAL A 112 -16.46 2.84 -2.50
N THR A 113 -16.73 1.55 -2.69
CA THR A 113 -18.11 1.04 -2.83
C THR A 113 -18.65 0.65 -1.47
N PHE A 114 -19.78 1.24 -1.12
CA PHE A 114 -20.53 0.98 0.10
C PHE A 114 -21.90 0.39 -0.21
N ILE A 115 -22.40 -0.36 0.74
CA ILE A 115 -23.83 -0.61 0.87
C ILE A 115 -24.41 0.39 1.87
N VAL A 116 -25.45 1.11 1.48
CA VAL A 116 -26.15 2.02 2.39
C VAL A 116 -27.04 1.18 3.30
N LYS A 117 -26.85 1.29 4.61
CA LYS A 117 -27.61 0.58 5.64
C LYS A 117 -28.32 1.57 6.54
N LYS A 118 -29.32 1.09 7.27
CA LYS A 118 -29.89 1.87 8.36
C LYS A 118 -28.88 1.92 9.50
N THR A 119 -28.68 3.11 10.08
CA THR A 119 -27.76 3.30 11.21
C THR A 119 -28.14 2.36 12.36
N SER A 120 -27.13 1.69 12.88
CA SER A 120 -27.29 0.72 13.95
C SER A 120 -27.67 1.44 15.26
N GLU A 121 -28.51 0.79 16.08
CA GLU A 121 -28.94 1.34 17.38
C GLU A 121 -27.72 1.62 18.29
N GLY A 122 -27.68 2.81 18.88
CA GLY A 122 -26.58 3.26 19.74
C GLY A 122 -25.37 3.84 19.00
N THR A 123 -25.33 3.83 17.67
CA THR A 123 -24.20 4.39 16.90
C THR A 123 -24.06 5.90 17.11
N ALA A 124 -25.19 6.63 17.13
CA ALA A 124 -25.17 8.08 17.36
C ALA A 124 -24.60 8.41 18.75
N ASP A 125 -25.02 7.67 19.79
CA ASP A 125 -24.48 7.84 21.15
C ASP A 125 -22.97 7.55 21.20
N GLN A 126 -22.51 6.49 20.53
CA GLN A 126 -21.07 6.16 20.46
C GLN A 126 -20.27 7.28 19.81
N ILE A 127 -20.79 7.87 18.74
CA ILE A 127 -20.16 8.96 18.02
C ILE A 127 -20.12 10.21 18.93
N ALA A 128 -21.25 10.60 19.49
CA ALA A 128 -21.34 11.76 20.35
C ALA A 128 -20.46 11.66 21.60
N GLU A 129 -20.41 10.50 22.25
CA GLU A 129 -19.52 10.26 23.38
C GLU A 129 -18.03 10.39 23.03
N ARG A 130 -17.65 9.97 21.82
CA ARG A 130 -16.26 10.08 21.35
C ARG A 130 -15.86 11.52 21.07
N TYR A 131 -16.67 12.27 20.33
CA TYR A 131 -16.42 13.69 20.09
C TYR A 131 -16.35 14.45 21.41
N ASN A 132 -17.28 14.21 22.34
CA ASN A 132 -17.28 14.85 23.64
C ASN A 132 -16.01 14.52 24.45
N ARG A 133 -15.53 13.27 24.39
CA ARG A 133 -14.26 12.88 25.03
C ARG A 133 -13.09 13.60 24.38
N MET A 134 -13.01 13.62 23.07
CA MET A 134 -11.95 14.31 22.33
C MET A 134 -11.92 15.82 22.67
N TYR A 135 -13.08 16.47 22.74
CA TYR A 135 -13.15 17.87 23.11
C TYR A 135 -12.67 18.11 24.55
N ARG A 136 -13.05 17.26 25.50
CA ARG A 136 -12.57 17.33 26.90
C ARG A 136 -11.07 17.10 27.03
N ASP A 137 -10.52 16.15 26.28
CA ASP A 137 -9.08 15.89 26.27
C ASP A 137 -8.30 17.08 25.70
N ASN A 138 -8.81 17.68 24.63
CA ASN A 138 -8.22 18.90 24.06
C ASN A 138 -8.35 20.11 25.00
N LEU A 139 -9.49 20.28 25.67
CA LEU A 139 -9.65 21.30 26.72
C LEU A 139 -8.61 21.13 27.83
N THR A 140 -8.37 19.91 28.27
CA THR A 140 -7.36 19.61 29.30
C THR A 140 -5.97 20.07 28.85
N LYS A 141 -5.61 19.83 27.58
CA LYS A 141 -4.34 20.29 26.99
C LYS A 141 -4.30 21.82 26.89
N LEU A 142 -5.37 22.46 26.42
CA LEU A 142 -5.45 23.91 26.29
C LEU A 142 -5.36 24.62 27.65
N TYR A 143 -6.02 24.12 28.69
CA TYR A 143 -5.87 24.64 30.05
C TYR A 143 -4.45 24.44 30.57
N SER A 144 -3.81 23.30 30.28
CA SER A 144 -2.40 23.10 30.65
C SER A 144 -1.47 24.11 29.98
N LEU A 145 -1.71 24.44 28.70
CA LEU A 145 -0.94 25.47 27.98
C LEU A 145 -1.20 26.88 28.57
N ARG A 146 -2.42 27.17 28.98
CA ARG A 146 -2.77 28.45 29.64
C ARG A 146 -2.10 28.60 31.01
N ASP A 147 -2.13 27.53 31.81
CA ASP A 147 -1.67 27.57 33.21
C ASP A 147 -0.13 27.42 33.33
N ASN A 148 0.52 26.68 32.44
CA ASN A 148 1.97 26.43 32.45
C ASN A 148 2.76 27.34 31.49
N GLY A 149 2.07 28.12 30.68
CA GLY A 149 2.65 28.92 29.60
C GLY A 149 2.85 28.15 28.31
N VAL A 150 2.83 28.87 27.23
CA VAL A 150 3.05 28.34 25.88
C VAL A 150 4.54 28.15 25.64
N PRO A 151 5.00 27.07 24.98
CA PRO A 151 6.42 26.86 24.69
C PRO A 151 7.05 28.05 23.97
N GLU A 152 8.30 28.41 24.36
CA GLU A 152 9.04 29.47 23.69
C GLU A 152 9.20 29.15 22.19
N GLY A 153 8.85 30.14 21.35
CA GLY A 153 8.91 30.02 19.89
C GLY A 153 7.59 29.58 19.22
N SER A 154 6.54 29.30 19.98
CA SER A 154 5.22 29.00 19.38
C SER A 154 4.50 30.27 18.94
N ASN A 155 3.75 30.21 17.84
CA ASN A 155 2.91 31.31 17.35
C ASN A 155 1.53 31.40 18.06
N ILE A 156 1.35 30.71 19.19
CA ILE A 156 0.08 30.70 19.94
C ILE A 156 0.02 31.98 20.80
N THR A 157 -0.90 32.88 20.45
CA THR A 157 -1.17 34.06 21.25
C THR A 157 -2.13 33.76 22.40
N PRO A 158 -2.09 34.50 23.53
CA PRO A 158 -3.08 34.35 24.60
C PRO A 158 -4.53 34.49 24.12
N GLU A 159 -4.81 35.42 23.22
CA GLU A 159 -6.13 35.62 22.61
C GLU A 159 -6.57 34.39 21.77
N PHE A 160 -5.67 33.80 21.00
CA PHE A 160 -5.96 32.56 20.26
C PHE A 160 -6.29 31.42 21.23
N LEU A 161 -5.53 31.30 22.33
CA LEU A 161 -5.71 30.25 23.32
C LEU A 161 -7.05 30.39 24.05
N ASP A 162 -7.44 31.62 24.44
CA ASP A 162 -8.72 31.88 25.09
C ASP A 162 -9.91 31.61 24.15
N ASN A 163 -9.78 31.99 22.87
CA ASN A 163 -10.80 31.70 21.86
C ASN A 163 -10.92 30.18 21.59
N ALA A 164 -9.81 29.46 21.52
CA ALA A 164 -9.81 28.02 21.38
C ALA A 164 -10.45 27.33 22.60
N ILE A 165 -10.14 27.77 23.82
CA ILE A 165 -10.76 27.23 25.03
C ILE A 165 -12.27 27.44 24.99
N ALA A 166 -12.75 28.63 24.67
CA ALA A 166 -14.19 28.92 24.60
C ALA A 166 -14.92 28.06 23.58
N LEU A 167 -14.33 27.86 22.39
CA LEU A 167 -14.87 26.97 21.34
C LEU A 167 -14.98 25.52 21.82
N PHE A 168 -13.93 24.98 22.45
CA PHE A 168 -13.94 23.60 22.95
C PHE A 168 -14.80 23.41 24.20
N GLU A 169 -15.00 24.47 25.03
CA GLU A 169 -15.97 24.46 26.15
C GLU A 169 -17.39 24.30 25.62
N GLU A 170 -17.76 25.09 24.60
CA GLU A 170 -19.06 25.00 23.93
C GLU A 170 -19.27 23.61 23.30
N ALA A 171 -18.31 23.11 22.54
CA ALA A 171 -18.38 21.80 21.92
C ALA A 171 -18.45 20.64 22.93
N ALA A 172 -17.79 20.77 24.09
CA ALA A 172 -17.83 19.77 25.17
C ALA A 172 -19.04 19.89 26.10
N SER A 173 -19.90 20.88 25.87
CA SER A 173 -21.12 21.11 26.65
C SER A 173 -22.19 20.04 26.36
N GLU A 174 -23.28 20.04 27.17
CA GLU A 174 -24.43 19.18 26.89
C GLU A 174 -25.16 19.58 25.60
N GLU A 175 -25.13 20.86 25.23
CA GLU A 175 -25.69 21.35 23.98
C GLU A 175 -24.85 20.91 22.78
N GLY A 176 -23.52 20.99 22.87
CA GLY A 176 -22.61 20.44 21.87
C GLY A 176 -22.78 18.93 21.69
N TYR A 177 -22.94 18.17 22.79
CA TYR A 177 -23.23 16.75 22.72
C TYR A 177 -24.53 16.44 21.98
N ARG A 178 -25.61 17.19 22.25
CA ARG A 178 -26.89 17.03 21.55
C ARG A 178 -26.80 17.40 20.08
N SER A 179 -26.07 18.46 19.77
CA SER A 179 -25.83 18.88 18.38
C SER A 179 -25.18 17.77 17.55
N ILE A 180 -24.21 17.05 18.13
CA ILE A 180 -23.59 15.90 17.47
C ILE A 180 -24.60 14.76 17.29
N LEU A 181 -25.39 14.43 18.34
CA LEU A 181 -26.44 13.41 18.24
C LEU A 181 -27.41 13.69 17.09
N ASP A 182 -27.87 14.93 16.99
CA ASP A 182 -28.83 15.39 15.99
C ASP A 182 -28.23 15.42 14.58
N SER A 183 -26.90 15.54 14.46
CA SER A 183 -26.20 15.55 13.17
C SER A 183 -26.01 14.16 12.56
N VAL A 184 -26.07 13.09 13.38
CA VAL A 184 -25.84 11.72 12.88
C VAL A 184 -27.00 11.27 12.02
N THR A 185 -26.70 10.86 10.78
CA THR A 185 -27.71 10.40 9.83
C THR A 185 -28.37 9.09 10.27
N ASP A 186 -29.59 8.86 9.82
CA ASP A 186 -30.34 7.61 10.02
C ASP A 186 -29.88 6.46 9.11
N TYR A 187 -28.88 6.71 8.26
CA TYR A 187 -28.19 5.74 7.42
C TYR A 187 -26.67 5.77 7.68
N GLU A 188 -26.04 4.61 7.49
CA GLU A 188 -24.60 4.41 7.58
C GLU A 188 -24.06 3.78 6.30
N LEU A 189 -22.80 4.04 5.99
CA LEU A 189 -22.08 3.46 4.86
C LEU A 189 -21.23 2.28 5.36
N ASP A 190 -21.47 1.09 4.83
CA ASP A 190 -20.70 -0.10 5.15
C ASP A 190 -19.90 -0.55 3.93
N VAL A 191 -18.57 -0.64 4.07
CA VAL A 191 -17.68 -1.01 2.97
C VAL A 191 -18.05 -2.41 2.48
N CYS A 192 -18.24 -2.54 1.17
CA CYS A 192 -18.57 -3.81 0.55
C CYS A 192 -17.42 -4.81 0.69
N ASP A 193 -17.72 -5.94 1.33
CA ASP A 193 -16.80 -7.07 1.39
C ASP A 193 -17.02 -8.00 0.19
N MET A 194 -16.01 -8.11 -0.66
CA MET A 194 -16.04 -8.99 -1.83
C MET A 194 -15.70 -10.46 -1.50
N ARG A 195 -15.39 -10.79 -0.24
CA ARG A 195 -15.01 -12.16 0.17
C ARG A 195 -16.06 -13.18 -0.22
N LEU A 196 -17.33 -12.87 0.00
CA LEU A 196 -18.43 -13.78 -0.32
C LEU A 196 -18.50 -14.05 -1.83
N SER A 197 -18.42 -13.02 -2.68
CA SER A 197 -18.49 -13.17 -4.13
C SER A 197 -17.29 -13.97 -4.66
N ASN A 198 -16.08 -13.67 -4.19
CA ASN A 198 -14.86 -14.37 -4.57
C ASN A 198 -14.86 -15.83 -4.07
N ALA A 199 -15.30 -16.08 -2.83
CA ALA A 199 -15.42 -17.43 -2.29
C ALA A 199 -16.44 -18.27 -3.10
N LEU A 200 -17.60 -17.72 -3.45
CA LEU A 200 -18.62 -18.39 -4.25
C LEU A 200 -18.09 -18.74 -5.65
N ILE A 201 -17.36 -17.85 -6.30
CA ILE A 201 -16.73 -18.10 -7.60
C ILE A 201 -15.68 -19.21 -7.47
N THR A 202 -14.78 -19.12 -6.51
CA THR A 202 -13.66 -20.06 -6.33
C THR A 202 -14.16 -21.44 -5.96
N ILE A 203 -14.96 -21.55 -4.89
CA ILE A 203 -15.51 -22.83 -4.41
C ILE A 203 -16.37 -23.47 -5.49
N GLY A 204 -17.24 -22.68 -6.15
CA GLY A 204 -18.10 -23.16 -7.21
C GLY A 204 -17.31 -23.67 -8.41
N THR A 205 -16.22 -23.00 -8.79
CA THR A 205 -15.35 -23.43 -9.89
C THR A 205 -14.63 -24.75 -9.55
N VAL A 206 -14.00 -24.84 -8.37
CA VAL A 206 -13.31 -26.05 -7.90
C VAL A 206 -14.29 -27.22 -7.81
N MET A 207 -15.45 -27.00 -7.20
CA MET A 207 -16.50 -28.01 -7.07
C MET A 207 -16.96 -28.52 -8.45
N THR A 208 -17.22 -27.61 -9.39
CA THR A 208 -17.62 -27.96 -10.76
C THR A 208 -16.56 -28.79 -11.45
N ALA A 209 -15.29 -28.39 -11.38
CA ALA A 209 -14.17 -29.12 -12.00
C ALA A 209 -14.01 -30.54 -11.42
N LEU A 210 -14.06 -30.69 -10.09
CA LEU A 210 -13.99 -31.97 -9.41
C LEU A 210 -15.17 -32.88 -9.81
N MET A 211 -16.37 -32.35 -9.86
CA MET A 211 -17.55 -33.13 -10.24
C MET A 211 -17.55 -33.54 -11.72
N LEU A 212 -17.04 -32.68 -12.61
CA LEU A 212 -16.82 -33.06 -14.03
C LEU A 212 -15.80 -34.20 -14.14
N MET A 213 -14.74 -34.17 -13.36
CA MET A 213 -13.73 -35.25 -13.32
C MET A 213 -14.36 -36.56 -12.82
N ILE A 214 -15.16 -36.54 -11.74
CA ILE A 214 -15.88 -37.70 -11.22
C ILE A 214 -16.88 -38.25 -12.25
N LEU A 215 -17.62 -37.37 -12.93
CA LEU A 215 -18.56 -37.75 -13.98
C LEU A 215 -17.85 -38.46 -15.14
N PHE A 216 -16.75 -37.83 -15.62
CA PHE A 216 -15.92 -38.42 -16.68
C PHE A 216 -15.41 -39.79 -16.27
N TYR A 217 -14.83 -39.91 -15.06
CA TYR A 217 -14.33 -41.20 -14.54
C TYR A 217 -15.43 -42.25 -14.44
N THR A 218 -16.61 -41.88 -13.94
CA THR A 218 -17.76 -42.79 -13.79
C THR A 218 -18.24 -43.29 -15.14
N VAL A 219 -18.40 -42.39 -16.13
CA VAL A 219 -18.85 -42.74 -17.49
C VAL A 219 -17.80 -43.55 -18.25
N ALA A 220 -16.53 -43.14 -18.18
CA ALA A 220 -15.44 -43.82 -18.87
C ALA A 220 -15.20 -45.23 -18.29
N SER A 221 -15.36 -45.45 -16.98
CA SER A 221 -15.25 -46.76 -16.34
C SER A 221 -16.32 -47.76 -16.78
N MET A 222 -17.37 -47.30 -17.48
CA MET A 222 -18.37 -48.18 -18.08
C MET A 222 -17.88 -48.85 -19.36
N ARG A 223 -16.85 -48.28 -20.04
CA ARG A 223 -16.36 -48.74 -21.34
C ARG A 223 -14.92 -49.23 -21.32
N ILE A 224 -14.11 -48.78 -20.34
CA ILE A 224 -12.67 -49.04 -20.25
C ILE A 224 -12.37 -49.71 -18.91
N SER A 225 -11.36 -50.61 -18.87
CA SER A 225 -10.95 -51.22 -17.59
C SER A 225 -10.46 -50.16 -16.61
N VAL A 226 -10.86 -50.26 -15.34
CA VAL A 226 -10.53 -49.30 -14.27
C VAL A 226 -9.00 -49.05 -14.19
N ARG A 227 -8.17 -50.08 -14.39
CA ARG A 227 -6.71 -49.92 -14.38
C ARG A 227 -6.19 -49.03 -15.51
N LYS A 228 -6.69 -49.18 -16.74
CA LYS A 228 -6.30 -48.32 -17.86
C LYS A 228 -6.79 -46.89 -17.66
N LEU A 229 -8.03 -46.74 -17.16
CA LEU A 229 -8.59 -45.41 -16.86
C LEU A 229 -7.77 -44.71 -15.77
N ALA A 230 -7.41 -45.38 -14.67
CA ALA A 230 -6.57 -44.83 -13.62
C ALA A 230 -5.19 -44.39 -14.14
N ALA A 231 -4.55 -45.20 -15.02
CA ALA A 231 -3.28 -44.83 -15.64
C ALA A 231 -3.40 -43.55 -16.52
N TRP A 232 -4.48 -43.46 -17.34
CA TRP A 232 -4.73 -42.27 -18.15
C TRP A 232 -5.01 -41.04 -17.29
N THR A 233 -5.81 -41.17 -16.23
CA THR A 233 -6.09 -40.07 -15.29
C THR A 233 -4.81 -39.60 -14.61
N ALA A 234 -3.96 -40.53 -14.14
CA ALA A 234 -2.66 -40.20 -13.56
C ALA A 234 -1.75 -39.46 -14.57
N ALA A 235 -1.70 -39.91 -15.81
CA ALA A 235 -0.91 -39.25 -16.86
C ALA A 235 -1.43 -37.82 -17.14
N VAL A 236 -2.75 -37.61 -17.22
CA VAL A 236 -3.35 -36.28 -17.40
C VAL A 236 -3.07 -35.38 -16.23
N ILE A 237 -3.16 -35.87 -14.98
CA ILE A 237 -2.81 -35.12 -13.78
C ILE A 237 -1.34 -34.69 -13.81
N VAL A 238 -0.42 -35.61 -14.13
CA VAL A 238 1.02 -35.31 -14.22
C VAL A 238 1.30 -34.26 -15.29
N ILE A 239 0.69 -34.41 -16.49
CA ILE A 239 0.82 -33.42 -17.57
C ILE A 239 0.25 -32.07 -17.13
N GLY A 240 -0.91 -32.05 -16.47
CA GLY A 240 -1.53 -30.83 -15.94
C GLY A 240 -0.65 -30.15 -14.89
N VAL A 241 -0.09 -30.91 -13.95
CA VAL A 241 0.85 -30.39 -12.94
C VAL A 241 2.10 -29.81 -13.60
N LEU A 242 2.68 -30.52 -14.57
CA LEU A 242 3.84 -30.01 -15.31
C LEU A 242 3.52 -28.74 -16.08
N ALA A 243 2.35 -28.65 -16.72
CA ALA A 243 1.90 -27.45 -17.41
C ALA A 243 1.73 -26.26 -16.44
N VAL A 244 1.10 -26.49 -15.27
CA VAL A 244 1.00 -25.46 -14.23
C VAL A 244 2.38 -25.05 -13.74
N CYS A 245 3.27 -25.99 -13.43
CA CYS A 245 4.64 -25.68 -13.02
C CYS A 245 5.41 -24.86 -14.06
N MET A 246 5.16 -25.09 -15.36
CA MET A 246 5.76 -24.27 -16.42
C MET A 246 5.23 -22.84 -16.42
N VAL A 247 3.92 -22.66 -16.21
CA VAL A 247 3.30 -21.32 -16.17
C VAL A 247 3.77 -20.49 -14.96
N ILE A 248 3.91 -21.14 -13.78
CA ILE A 248 4.32 -20.46 -12.56
C ILE A 248 5.83 -20.60 -12.26
N ARG A 249 6.61 -20.97 -13.28
CA ARG A 249 8.05 -21.24 -13.11
C ARG A 249 8.82 -20.08 -12.50
N ASP A 250 8.58 -18.87 -12.99
CA ASP A 250 9.31 -17.69 -12.56
C ASP A 250 8.78 -17.18 -11.22
N ASP A 251 7.50 -17.40 -10.92
CA ASP A 251 6.96 -17.24 -9.58
C ASP A 251 7.66 -18.13 -8.56
N ILE A 252 7.86 -19.41 -8.90
CA ILE A 252 8.58 -20.37 -8.05
C ILE A 252 10.03 -19.93 -7.87
N LYS A 253 10.71 -19.48 -8.93
CA LYS A 253 12.09 -18.97 -8.82
C LYS A 253 12.17 -17.80 -7.85
N THR A 254 11.28 -16.80 -8.00
CA THR A 254 11.19 -15.67 -7.08
C THR A 254 11.01 -16.14 -5.64
N MET A 255 10.05 -17.02 -5.37
CA MET A 255 9.81 -17.55 -4.02
C MET A 255 11.02 -18.32 -3.44
N LEU A 256 11.77 -19.03 -4.27
CA LEU A 256 12.95 -19.80 -3.86
C LEU A 256 14.22 -18.94 -3.72
N SER A 257 14.26 -17.76 -4.31
CA SER A 257 15.41 -16.85 -4.25
C SER A 257 15.52 -16.11 -2.92
N LEU A 258 14.42 -16.03 -2.14
CA LEU A 258 14.45 -15.37 -0.82
C LEU A 258 15.50 -16.02 0.08
N LYS A 259 16.43 -15.20 0.56
CA LYS A 259 17.51 -15.57 1.48
C LYS A 259 17.60 -14.55 2.61
N GLU A 260 17.89 -14.99 3.81
CA GLU A 260 18.45 -14.15 4.85
C GLU A 260 19.94 -13.96 4.51
N TYR A 261 20.31 -12.75 4.13
CA TYR A 261 21.66 -12.40 3.69
C TYR A 261 22.59 -12.17 4.87
N ALA A 262 22.07 -11.51 5.90
CA ALA A 262 22.66 -11.28 7.20
C ALA A 262 21.54 -11.27 8.24
N PRO A 263 21.82 -11.27 9.55
CA PRO A 263 20.76 -11.20 10.56
C PRO A 263 19.77 -10.07 10.26
N ASP A 264 18.50 -10.42 10.16
CA ASP A 264 17.37 -9.51 9.90
C ASP A 264 17.45 -8.74 8.55
N ILE A 265 18.39 -9.07 7.66
CA ILE A 265 18.54 -8.51 6.31
C ILE A 265 18.21 -9.59 5.28
N TYR A 266 17.17 -9.36 4.48
CA TYR A 266 16.72 -10.30 3.47
C TYR A 266 17.09 -9.83 2.06
N THR A 267 17.33 -10.78 1.15
CA THR A 267 17.50 -10.52 -0.28
C THR A 267 16.53 -11.37 -1.09
N ILE A 268 16.04 -10.82 -2.20
CA ILE A 268 15.15 -11.51 -3.13
C ILE A 268 15.45 -11.13 -4.58
N HIS A 269 15.52 -12.13 -5.48
CA HIS A 269 15.55 -11.92 -6.92
C HIS A 269 14.16 -12.14 -7.50
N VAL A 270 13.49 -11.06 -7.90
CA VAL A 270 12.14 -11.11 -8.47
C VAL A 270 12.22 -11.43 -9.96
N SER A 271 12.15 -12.73 -10.27
CA SER A 271 12.09 -13.23 -11.66
C SER A 271 10.66 -13.31 -12.21
N SER A 272 9.64 -13.19 -11.34
CA SER A 272 8.23 -13.17 -11.75
C SER A 272 7.88 -11.87 -12.44
N ASP A 273 7.02 -11.96 -13.46
CA ASP A 273 6.41 -10.79 -14.09
C ASP A 273 5.39 -10.18 -13.11
N TYR A 274 5.71 -9.02 -12.54
CA TYR A 274 4.81 -8.24 -11.69
C TYR A 274 3.90 -7.30 -12.48
N LYS A 275 3.90 -7.40 -13.84
CA LYS A 275 2.95 -6.76 -14.76
C LYS A 275 2.91 -5.24 -14.64
N LEU A 276 4.09 -4.62 -14.60
CA LEU A 276 4.20 -3.16 -14.51
C LEU A 276 3.44 -2.47 -15.65
N ASP A 277 3.64 -2.90 -16.91
CA ASP A 277 2.96 -2.29 -18.06
C ASP A 277 1.44 -2.26 -17.87
N LYS A 278 0.90 -3.35 -17.34
CA LYS A 278 -0.54 -3.48 -17.12
C LYS A 278 -1.07 -2.55 -16.02
N ILE A 279 -0.36 -2.40 -14.90
CA ILE A 279 -0.82 -1.48 -13.84
C ILE A 279 -0.66 -0.02 -14.25
N LEU A 280 0.32 0.30 -15.08
CA LEU A 280 0.48 1.63 -15.68
C LEU A 280 -0.68 1.97 -16.65
N GLU A 281 -1.21 0.97 -17.36
CA GLU A 281 -2.40 1.11 -18.22
C GLU A 281 -3.69 1.17 -17.40
N ASP A 282 -3.88 0.23 -16.44
CA ASP A 282 -5.09 0.12 -15.63
C ASP A 282 -5.24 1.26 -14.61
N GLY A 283 -4.12 1.80 -14.13
CA GLY A 283 -4.04 2.79 -13.06
C GLY A 283 -4.08 2.17 -11.65
N SER A 284 -3.66 2.99 -10.69
CA SER A 284 -3.76 2.71 -9.25
C SER A 284 -3.87 4.05 -8.51
N TYR A 285 -4.74 4.13 -7.52
CA TYR A 285 -5.11 5.43 -6.95
C TYR A 285 -4.80 5.57 -5.45
N ASN A 286 -4.63 4.44 -4.77
CA ASN A 286 -4.29 4.34 -3.34
C ASN A 286 -3.88 2.89 -3.02
N GLU A 287 -3.53 2.65 -1.75
CA GLU A 287 -3.14 1.31 -1.27
C GLU A 287 -4.19 0.25 -1.58
N SER A 288 -5.44 0.56 -1.31
CA SER A 288 -6.53 -0.40 -1.48
C SER A 288 -6.71 -0.78 -2.94
N SER A 289 -6.62 0.17 -3.86
CA SER A 289 -6.68 -0.09 -5.29
C SER A 289 -5.48 -0.91 -5.75
N LEU A 290 -4.26 -0.61 -5.24
CA LEU A 290 -3.06 -1.40 -5.50
C LEU A 290 -3.20 -2.84 -4.98
N VAL A 291 -3.59 -3.01 -3.72
CA VAL A 291 -3.77 -4.33 -3.09
C VAL A 291 -4.82 -5.15 -3.81
N LYS A 292 -5.93 -4.54 -4.23
CA LYS A 292 -6.96 -5.20 -5.04
C LYS A 292 -6.40 -5.61 -6.39
N TRP A 293 -5.74 -4.70 -7.11
CA TRP A 293 -5.16 -4.96 -8.42
C TRP A 293 -4.13 -6.10 -8.36
N VAL A 294 -3.23 -6.07 -7.38
CA VAL A 294 -2.21 -7.11 -7.14
C VAL A 294 -2.88 -8.47 -6.86
N SER A 295 -3.90 -8.51 -5.98
CA SER A 295 -4.63 -9.74 -5.70
C SER A 295 -5.28 -10.33 -6.96
N GLU A 296 -5.93 -9.51 -7.79
CA GLU A 296 -6.64 -9.93 -8.99
C GLU A 296 -5.69 -10.37 -10.11
N ASN A 297 -4.57 -9.68 -10.29
CA ASN A 297 -3.67 -9.88 -11.42
C ASN A 297 -2.47 -10.78 -11.12
N MET A 298 -2.04 -10.88 -9.86
CA MET A 298 -0.86 -11.68 -9.47
C MET A 298 -1.19 -12.89 -8.59
N PHE A 299 -2.29 -12.86 -7.82
CA PHE A 299 -2.61 -13.86 -6.80
C PHE A 299 -3.93 -14.58 -7.01
N TRP A 300 -4.51 -14.55 -8.21
CA TRP A 300 -5.77 -15.26 -8.55
C TRP A 300 -6.92 -14.94 -7.57
N ASN A 301 -7.03 -13.69 -7.13
CA ASN A 301 -7.98 -13.21 -6.13
C ASN A 301 -7.78 -13.83 -4.72
N ILE A 302 -6.58 -14.30 -4.38
CA ILE A 302 -6.25 -14.63 -2.99
C ILE A 302 -6.09 -13.32 -2.23
N PRO A 303 -6.77 -13.16 -1.08
CA PRO A 303 -6.65 -11.95 -0.28
C PRO A 303 -5.22 -11.74 0.21
N ILE A 304 -4.73 -10.52 0.01
CA ILE A 304 -3.49 -10.02 0.60
C ILE A 304 -3.81 -8.78 1.42
N SER A 305 -2.93 -8.42 2.32
CA SER A 305 -3.03 -7.18 3.11
C SER A 305 -1.68 -6.49 3.15
N VAL A 306 -1.71 -5.17 3.19
CA VAL A 306 -0.56 -4.29 3.30
C VAL A 306 -0.80 -3.37 4.48
N ASP A 307 0.24 -3.08 5.24
CA ASP A 307 0.24 -2.10 6.33
C ASP A 307 1.24 -1.02 5.96
N LEU A 308 0.76 0.18 5.67
CA LEU A 308 1.59 1.32 5.29
C LEU A 308 1.58 2.31 6.45
N SER A 309 2.73 2.49 7.05
CA SER A 309 2.93 3.37 8.19
C SER A 309 3.79 4.58 7.81
N LYS A 310 3.79 5.62 8.65
CA LYS A 310 4.63 6.80 8.49
C LYS A 310 6.09 6.46 8.66
N PHE A 311 6.91 6.81 7.69
CA PHE A 311 8.37 6.76 7.78
C PHE A 311 8.96 8.16 7.59
N SER A 312 10.07 8.40 8.26
CA SER A 312 10.91 9.58 8.09
C SER A 312 12.14 9.23 7.27
N CYS A 313 12.83 10.22 6.74
CA CYS A 313 13.95 9.92 5.86
C CYS A 313 14.92 11.08 5.66
N ALA A 314 16.08 10.78 5.11
CA ALA A 314 17.01 11.75 4.57
C ALA A 314 17.70 11.19 3.32
N SER A 315 17.98 12.04 2.34
CA SER A 315 18.73 11.64 1.14
C SER A 315 19.63 12.77 0.66
N PHE A 316 20.72 12.41 -0.01
CA PHE A 316 21.61 13.35 -0.68
C PHE A 316 22.30 12.72 -1.89
N ALA A 317 22.79 13.55 -2.81
CA ALA A 317 23.63 13.15 -3.92
C ALA A 317 24.97 13.89 -3.88
N CYS A 318 26.05 13.22 -4.23
CA CYS A 318 27.37 13.79 -4.36
C CYS A 318 28.22 12.92 -5.31
N ARG A 319 29.53 13.22 -5.39
CA ARG A 319 30.47 12.41 -6.17
C ARG A 319 31.67 11.99 -5.30
N THR A 320 32.30 10.91 -5.69
CA THR A 320 33.54 10.47 -5.08
C THR A 320 34.75 11.24 -5.67
N PRO A 321 35.94 11.16 -5.03
CA PRO A 321 37.14 11.81 -5.54
C PRO A 321 37.59 11.36 -6.93
N ASP A 322 37.20 10.17 -7.37
CA ASP A 322 37.45 9.65 -8.73
C ASP A 322 36.33 10.01 -9.73
N GLY A 323 35.31 10.74 -9.28
CA GLY A 323 34.24 11.29 -10.12
C GLY A 323 32.99 10.42 -10.21
N THR A 324 32.93 9.27 -9.54
CA THR A 324 31.75 8.41 -9.47
C THR A 324 30.60 9.12 -8.76
N HIS A 325 29.42 9.09 -9.33
CA HIS A 325 28.23 9.68 -8.71
C HIS A 325 27.61 8.71 -7.70
N ILE A 326 27.35 9.21 -6.51
CA ILE A 326 26.76 8.44 -5.42
C ILE A 326 25.54 9.13 -4.83
N PHE A 327 24.64 8.32 -4.30
CA PHE A 327 23.40 8.72 -3.68
C PHE A 327 23.28 8.08 -2.30
N GLY A 328 23.12 8.92 -1.26
CA GLY A 328 22.99 8.50 0.13
C GLY A 328 21.54 8.53 0.59
N ARG A 329 21.14 7.56 1.44
CA ARG A 329 19.77 7.37 1.91
C ARG A 329 19.72 6.85 3.34
N ASN A 330 18.99 7.52 4.24
CA ASN A 330 18.52 7.02 5.54
C ASN A 330 17.03 6.73 5.49
N TYR A 331 16.61 5.54 5.92
CA TYR A 331 15.23 5.16 6.16
C TYR A 331 14.97 5.10 7.66
N ASP A 332 14.05 5.94 8.13
CA ASP A 332 13.75 6.08 9.55
C ASP A 332 12.34 5.59 9.83
N PHE A 333 12.22 4.63 10.74
CA PHE A 333 10.94 4.01 11.13
C PHE A 333 10.96 3.57 12.61
N GLN A 334 9.88 2.95 13.09
CA GLN A 334 9.82 2.46 14.47
C GLN A 334 10.56 1.14 14.63
N TYR A 335 10.30 0.20 13.76
CA TYR A 335 10.92 -1.11 13.69
C TYR A 335 10.52 -1.83 12.41
N THR A 336 11.49 -2.37 11.69
CA THR A 336 11.26 -3.19 10.50
C THR A 336 12.47 -4.06 10.20
N ASP A 337 12.28 -5.04 9.29
CA ASP A 337 13.37 -5.77 8.66
C ASP A 337 13.46 -5.34 7.20
N PRO A 338 14.65 -4.93 6.71
CA PRO A 338 14.85 -4.56 5.32
C PRO A 338 14.86 -5.78 4.40
N ILE A 339 14.30 -5.61 3.21
CA ILE A 339 14.48 -6.56 2.11
C ILE A 339 15.09 -5.86 0.90
N ILE A 340 16.22 -6.38 0.43
CA ILE A 340 16.91 -5.90 -0.75
C ILE A 340 16.40 -6.69 -1.94
N ILE A 341 15.90 -5.97 -2.93
CA ILE A 341 15.17 -6.49 -4.08
C ILE A 341 16.04 -6.32 -5.32
N TYR A 342 16.24 -7.40 -6.07
CA TYR A 342 16.77 -7.32 -7.42
C TYR A 342 15.69 -7.68 -8.42
N THR A 343 15.49 -6.82 -9.40
CA THR A 343 14.54 -7.03 -10.51
C THR A 343 15.26 -7.03 -11.85
N GLU A 344 14.76 -7.86 -12.77
CA GLU A 344 15.27 -7.98 -14.13
C GLU A 344 14.09 -8.09 -15.10
N PRO A 345 13.34 -6.98 -15.33
CA PRO A 345 12.18 -6.97 -16.22
C PRO A 345 12.59 -7.20 -17.67
N GLU A 346 11.72 -7.88 -18.45
CA GLU A 346 12.03 -8.25 -19.85
C GLU A 346 12.23 -7.01 -20.74
N ASN A 347 11.49 -5.92 -20.49
CA ASN A 347 11.49 -4.69 -21.26
C ASN A 347 11.86 -3.45 -20.43
N GLY A 348 12.81 -3.56 -19.51
CA GLY A 348 13.19 -2.47 -18.63
C GLY A 348 14.60 -2.64 -18.09
N TYR A 349 15.00 -1.70 -17.24
CA TYR A 349 16.30 -1.71 -16.61
C TYR A 349 16.31 -2.66 -15.40
N ARG A 350 17.41 -3.37 -15.22
CA ARG A 350 17.66 -4.09 -13.95
C ARG A 350 17.79 -3.08 -12.82
N ALA A 351 17.21 -3.40 -11.67
CA ALA A 351 17.25 -2.51 -10.53
C ALA A 351 17.57 -3.25 -9.24
N MET A 352 18.28 -2.57 -8.35
CA MET A 352 18.44 -2.94 -6.94
C MET A 352 17.72 -1.90 -6.09
N ALA A 353 16.86 -2.37 -5.20
CA ALA A 353 15.98 -1.51 -4.42
C ALA A 353 15.84 -2.06 -2.99
N VAL A 354 15.41 -1.24 -2.06
CA VAL A 354 15.09 -1.64 -0.69
C VAL A 354 13.63 -1.41 -0.41
N SER A 355 13.03 -2.32 0.34
CA SER A 355 11.67 -2.23 0.85
C SER A 355 11.62 -2.66 2.31
N ASP A 356 10.50 -2.40 2.92
CA ASP A 356 10.19 -2.68 4.31
C ASP A 356 9.26 -3.90 4.41
N LEU A 357 9.73 -4.97 5.07
CA LEU A 357 8.93 -6.18 5.29
C LEU A 357 7.70 -5.91 6.17
N ALA A 358 7.72 -4.88 7.01
CA ALA A 358 6.56 -4.49 7.81
C ALA A 358 5.36 -4.10 6.93
N MET A 359 5.60 -3.51 5.76
CA MET A 359 4.54 -3.15 4.81
C MET A 359 3.72 -4.37 4.34
N LEU A 360 4.29 -5.57 4.39
CA LEU A 360 3.61 -6.83 4.04
C LEU A 360 3.18 -7.64 5.27
N ASN A 361 3.22 -7.06 6.47
CA ASN A 361 2.99 -7.75 7.74
C ASN A 361 3.93 -8.96 7.98
N LEU A 362 5.15 -8.87 7.45
CA LEU A 362 6.20 -9.89 7.60
C LEU A 362 7.25 -9.50 8.64
N ALA A 363 7.26 -8.25 9.10
CA ALA A 363 8.10 -7.72 10.17
C ALA A 363 7.32 -6.67 10.99
N GLY A 364 7.99 -5.98 11.89
CA GLY A 364 7.40 -4.89 12.67
C GLY A 364 6.40 -5.34 13.74
N ILE A 365 5.62 -4.38 14.25
CA ILE A 365 4.66 -4.61 15.34
C ILE A 365 3.46 -5.45 14.88
N SER A 366 3.04 -5.29 13.63
CA SER A 366 1.88 -5.97 13.03
C SER A 366 2.21 -7.33 12.41
N LYS A 367 3.41 -7.87 12.64
CA LYS A 367 3.89 -9.13 12.05
C LYS A 367 2.89 -10.26 12.23
N GLN A 368 2.37 -10.78 11.13
CA GLN A 368 1.40 -11.88 11.11
C GLN A 368 2.01 -13.19 10.60
N ASN A 369 3.05 -13.09 9.76
CA ASN A 369 3.70 -14.25 9.15
C ASN A 369 5.21 -14.02 9.09
N GLU A 370 5.97 -15.13 9.00
CA GLU A 370 7.41 -15.06 8.74
C GLU A 370 7.68 -14.84 7.25
N PRO A 371 8.73 -14.08 6.87
CA PRO A 371 9.10 -13.85 5.48
C PRO A 371 9.35 -15.16 4.70
N ASP A 372 9.96 -16.16 5.34
CA ASP A 372 10.31 -17.45 4.77
C ASP A 372 9.16 -18.46 4.76
N SER A 373 8.01 -18.15 5.37
CA SER A 373 6.79 -18.95 5.26
C SER A 373 6.31 -19.04 3.81
N LEU A 374 5.52 -20.07 3.48
CA LEU A 374 4.97 -20.20 2.12
C LEU A 374 4.14 -18.96 1.73
N TYR A 375 3.39 -18.40 2.67
CA TYR A 375 2.62 -17.18 2.46
C TYR A 375 3.55 -15.97 2.26
N GLY A 376 4.55 -15.78 3.13
CA GLY A 376 5.51 -14.69 3.03
C GLY A 376 6.23 -14.69 1.69
N ARG A 377 6.82 -15.84 1.30
CA ARG A 377 7.46 -16.02 -0.02
C ARG A 377 6.51 -15.72 -1.18
N ALA A 378 5.24 -16.09 -1.06
CA ALA A 378 4.26 -15.81 -2.12
C ALA A 378 3.95 -14.31 -2.24
N VAL A 379 3.69 -13.60 -1.15
CA VAL A 379 3.34 -12.16 -1.19
C VAL A 379 4.53 -11.28 -1.58
N LEU A 380 5.76 -11.73 -1.29
CA LEU A 380 6.99 -11.04 -1.70
C LEU A 380 7.16 -10.92 -3.22
N ARG A 381 6.38 -11.63 -4.03
CA ARG A 381 6.32 -11.42 -5.49
C ARG A 381 5.80 -10.03 -5.87
N ALA A 382 5.04 -9.39 -4.99
CA ALA A 382 4.52 -8.02 -5.17
C ALA A 382 5.42 -6.95 -4.54
N VAL A 383 6.50 -7.32 -3.87
CA VAL A 383 7.37 -6.37 -3.16
C VAL A 383 7.97 -5.27 -4.08
N PRO A 384 8.16 -5.46 -5.41
CA PRO A 384 8.58 -4.37 -6.29
C PRO A 384 7.68 -3.13 -6.23
N PHE A 385 6.38 -3.30 -5.95
CA PHE A 385 5.44 -2.19 -5.81
C PHE A 385 5.48 -1.47 -4.45
N LEU A 386 6.34 -1.93 -3.53
CA LEU A 386 6.53 -1.34 -2.20
C LEU A 386 7.97 -0.82 -2.02
N THR A 387 8.66 -0.55 -3.12
CA THR A 387 10.02 0.00 -3.12
C THR A 387 10.06 1.36 -2.46
N SER A 388 10.92 1.53 -1.46
CA SER A 388 11.17 2.79 -0.76
C SER A 388 12.23 3.63 -1.45
N ASP A 389 13.28 2.98 -1.94
CA ASP A 389 14.43 3.59 -2.62
C ASP A 389 15.19 2.54 -3.44
N GLY A 390 16.01 3.00 -4.36
CA GLY A 390 16.83 2.12 -5.18
C GLY A 390 17.53 2.81 -6.34
N ILE A 391 18.29 2.01 -7.08
CA ILE A 391 18.98 2.40 -8.31
C ILE A 391 18.72 1.40 -9.41
N ASN A 392 18.87 1.86 -10.66
CA ASN A 392 18.87 0.98 -11.82
C ASN A 392 20.23 0.93 -12.54
N GLU A 393 20.39 -0.02 -13.43
CA GLU A 393 21.64 -0.20 -14.20
C GLU A 393 21.94 0.92 -15.18
N ALA A 394 20.97 1.78 -15.51
CA ALA A 394 21.20 2.97 -16.32
C ALA A 394 21.89 4.10 -15.50
N GLY A 395 21.93 3.97 -14.17
CA GLY A 395 22.53 4.93 -13.26
C GLY A 395 21.54 5.99 -12.79
N LEU A 396 20.27 5.67 -12.70
CA LEU A 396 19.24 6.50 -12.07
C LEU A 396 18.97 5.98 -10.66
N GLY A 397 18.89 6.89 -9.68
CA GLY A 397 18.49 6.61 -8.30
C GLY A 397 17.24 7.39 -7.91
N VAL A 398 16.40 6.79 -7.07
CA VAL A 398 15.18 7.39 -6.55
C VAL A 398 14.91 6.96 -5.12
N SER A 399 14.36 7.87 -4.29
CA SER A 399 13.86 7.55 -2.96
C SER A 399 12.57 8.31 -2.64
N ILE A 400 11.69 7.69 -1.85
CA ILE A 400 10.49 8.31 -1.28
C ILE A 400 10.83 8.86 0.09
N LEU A 401 10.40 10.09 0.37
CA LEU A 401 10.47 10.68 1.71
C LEU A 401 9.09 11.26 2.07
N SER A 402 8.69 11.13 3.33
CA SER A 402 7.47 11.81 3.80
C SER A 402 7.73 13.30 4.03
N VAL A 403 6.71 14.11 3.79
CA VAL A 403 6.73 15.55 4.11
C VAL A 403 5.58 15.92 5.03
N GLY A 404 5.61 17.11 5.58
CA GLY A 404 4.43 17.69 6.25
C GLY A 404 3.24 17.73 5.30
N PHE A 405 2.03 17.78 5.87
CA PHE A 405 0.79 17.71 5.08
C PHE A 405 0.76 18.77 3.97
N THR A 406 0.54 18.30 2.76
CA THR A 406 0.17 19.10 1.58
C THR A 406 -0.85 18.30 0.78
N ASP A 407 -1.74 18.97 0.06
CA ASP A 407 -2.61 18.28 -0.89
C ASP A 407 -1.78 17.92 -2.13
N MET A 408 -1.36 16.66 -2.20
CA MET A 408 -0.57 16.16 -3.34
C MET A 408 -1.41 15.43 -4.39
N SER A 409 -2.71 15.26 -4.17
CA SER A 409 -3.55 14.53 -5.12
C SER A 409 -3.81 15.34 -6.39
N GLN A 410 -3.34 14.82 -7.51
CA GLN A 410 -3.58 15.44 -8.82
C GLN A 410 -4.91 14.96 -9.42
N HIS A 411 -5.60 15.86 -10.12
CA HIS A 411 -6.90 15.62 -10.77
C HIS A 411 -6.92 16.25 -12.17
N THR A 412 -5.90 15.97 -12.99
CA THR A 412 -5.77 16.54 -14.34
C THR A 412 -6.52 15.73 -15.39
N GLY A 413 -7.06 14.57 -15.02
CA GLY A 413 -7.76 13.64 -15.92
C GLY A 413 -6.85 12.62 -16.59
N LYS A 414 -5.59 12.55 -16.20
CA LYS A 414 -4.66 11.48 -16.58
C LYS A 414 -4.92 10.21 -15.78
N THR A 415 -4.33 9.09 -16.21
CA THR A 415 -4.38 7.86 -15.44
C THR A 415 -3.77 8.10 -14.04
N GLY A 416 -4.49 7.71 -12.99
CA GLY A 416 -4.00 7.84 -11.63
C GLY A 416 -2.90 6.81 -11.35
N LEU A 417 -1.82 7.24 -10.72
CA LEU A 417 -0.70 6.38 -10.36
C LEU A 417 -0.33 6.56 -8.89
N TYR A 418 -0.52 5.49 -8.11
CA TYR A 418 -0.11 5.48 -6.72
C TYR A 418 1.41 5.57 -6.60
N LEU A 419 1.92 6.47 -5.76
CA LEU A 419 3.32 6.89 -5.74
C LEU A 419 4.34 5.73 -5.70
N PRO A 420 4.20 4.66 -4.87
CA PRO A 420 5.14 3.54 -4.88
C PRO A 420 5.20 2.80 -6.22
N VAL A 421 4.08 2.74 -6.96
CA VAL A 421 4.07 2.20 -8.33
C VAL A 421 4.84 3.13 -9.28
N GLY A 422 4.73 4.44 -9.07
CA GLY A 422 5.52 5.44 -9.80
C GLY A 422 7.02 5.27 -9.58
N VAL A 423 7.46 5.00 -8.34
CA VAL A 423 8.88 4.70 -8.04
C VAL A 423 9.34 3.44 -8.78
N ARG A 424 8.52 2.39 -8.79
CA ARG A 424 8.86 1.17 -9.55
C ARG A 424 8.96 1.46 -11.04
N ALA A 425 8.02 2.25 -11.59
CA ALA A 425 8.05 2.64 -12.99
C ALA A 425 9.31 3.44 -13.34
N ILE A 426 9.71 4.40 -12.51
CA ILE A 426 10.96 5.16 -12.69
C ILE A 426 12.16 4.22 -12.76
N LEU A 427 12.30 3.29 -11.80
CA LEU A 427 13.43 2.36 -11.76
C LEU A 427 13.48 1.43 -12.99
N ASP A 428 12.33 0.99 -13.48
CA ASP A 428 12.28 0.05 -14.60
C ASP A 428 12.41 0.71 -15.97
N THR A 429 12.00 1.99 -16.11
CA THR A 429 11.82 2.56 -17.45
C THR A 429 12.61 3.84 -17.72
N CYS A 430 13.17 4.50 -16.70
CA CYS A 430 13.85 5.77 -16.86
C CYS A 430 15.37 5.62 -16.70
N ALA A 431 16.14 6.28 -17.56
CA ALA A 431 17.60 6.30 -17.49
C ALA A 431 18.17 7.62 -16.94
N SER A 432 17.34 8.64 -16.81
CA SER A 432 17.74 9.98 -16.40
C SER A 432 16.66 10.68 -15.57
N VAL A 433 17.06 11.74 -14.88
CA VAL A 433 16.15 12.64 -14.16
C VAL A 433 15.08 13.22 -15.09
N ASP A 434 15.46 13.62 -16.31
CA ASP A 434 14.49 14.15 -17.28
C ASP A 434 13.41 13.13 -17.65
N GLU A 435 13.78 11.88 -17.93
CA GLU A 435 12.83 10.81 -18.23
C GLU A 435 11.92 10.50 -17.04
N ALA A 436 12.43 10.57 -15.81
CA ALA A 436 11.63 10.40 -14.61
C ALA A 436 10.61 11.54 -14.43
N ILE A 437 11.00 12.79 -14.72
CA ILE A 437 10.07 13.93 -14.69
C ILE A 437 8.97 13.75 -15.75
N ASP A 438 9.33 13.41 -17.00
CA ASP A 438 8.38 13.17 -18.09
C ASP A 438 7.38 12.05 -17.74
N LEU A 439 7.86 10.98 -17.07
CA LEU A 439 7.00 9.91 -16.56
C LEU A 439 6.03 10.44 -15.50
N LEU A 440 6.51 11.17 -14.49
CA LEU A 440 5.66 11.74 -13.45
C LEU A 440 4.62 12.72 -14.01
N GLU A 441 5.00 13.50 -15.02
CA GLU A 441 4.08 14.39 -15.73
C GLU A 441 3.03 13.64 -16.57
N SER A 442 3.27 12.38 -16.91
CA SER A 442 2.34 11.59 -17.73
C SER A 442 1.16 11.02 -16.95
N TYR A 443 1.20 11.05 -15.62
CA TYR A 443 0.20 10.47 -14.73
C TYR A 443 -0.35 11.51 -13.74
N ASP A 444 -1.51 11.21 -13.16
CA ASP A 444 -2.01 11.87 -11.94
C ASP A 444 -1.47 11.13 -10.73
N ILE A 445 -0.41 11.64 -10.13
CA ILE A 445 0.21 10.99 -8.96
C ILE A 445 -0.70 11.09 -7.75
N LYS A 446 -0.84 9.96 -7.06
CA LYS A 446 -1.70 9.77 -5.89
C LYS A 446 -0.90 9.28 -4.70
N ALA A 447 -1.27 9.74 -3.53
CA ALA A 447 -0.75 9.24 -2.26
C ALA A 447 -1.87 8.74 -1.36
N MET A 448 -1.50 8.20 -0.22
CA MET A 448 -2.44 7.84 0.85
C MET A 448 -3.16 9.11 1.35
N ILE A 449 -4.44 8.98 1.65
CA ILE A 449 -5.24 10.10 2.20
C ILE A 449 -4.63 10.57 3.53
N GLY A 450 -4.42 11.89 3.63
CA GLY A 450 -3.83 12.49 4.83
C GLY A 450 -2.30 12.39 4.94
N TRP A 451 -1.64 11.89 3.89
CA TRP A 451 -0.19 11.72 3.82
C TRP A 451 0.37 12.42 2.61
N SER A 452 1.57 12.94 2.73
CA SER A 452 2.27 13.61 1.64
C SER A 452 3.71 13.12 1.57
N TYR A 453 4.17 13.01 0.35
CA TYR A 453 5.51 12.52 0.04
C TYR A 453 6.13 13.39 -1.05
N HIS A 454 7.45 13.34 -1.13
CA HIS A 454 8.20 13.79 -2.29
C HIS A 454 9.20 12.72 -2.73
N LEU A 455 9.69 12.84 -3.95
CA LEU A 455 10.72 11.96 -4.49
C LEU A 455 12.02 12.74 -4.63
N PHE A 456 13.10 12.16 -4.11
CA PHE A 456 14.44 12.59 -4.50
C PHE A 456 14.91 11.71 -5.65
N ILE A 457 15.31 12.31 -6.75
CA ILE A 457 15.70 11.63 -7.98
C ILE A 457 17.07 12.16 -8.41
N THR A 458 17.99 11.27 -8.70
CA THR A 458 19.35 11.63 -9.14
C THR A 458 19.85 10.66 -10.21
N ASP A 459 20.78 11.10 -11.05
CA ASP A 459 21.37 10.23 -12.06
C ASP A 459 22.89 10.41 -12.20
N LYS A 460 23.52 9.52 -12.95
CA LYS A 460 24.97 9.51 -13.18
C LYS A 460 25.50 10.71 -13.98
N SER A 461 24.66 11.63 -14.44
CA SER A 461 25.12 12.91 -14.97
C SER A 461 25.50 13.89 -13.87
N GLY A 462 25.12 13.57 -12.62
CA GLY A 462 25.28 14.42 -11.45
C GLY A 462 24.12 15.38 -11.27
N ARG A 463 23.02 15.23 -12.01
CA ARG A 463 21.80 15.99 -11.79
C ARG A 463 21.00 15.34 -10.65
N SER A 464 20.49 16.17 -9.75
CA SER A 464 19.62 15.75 -8.66
C SER A 464 18.47 16.74 -8.44
N VAL A 465 17.27 16.22 -8.22
CA VAL A 465 16.06 17.01 -8.03
C VAL A 465 15.20 16.42 -6.93
N VAL A 466 14.37 17.26 -6.34
CA VAL A 466 13.19 16.83 -5.60
C VAL A 466 11.93 17.08 -6.41
N ALA A 467 11.08 16.08 -6.55
CA ALA A 467 9.76 16.18 -7.15
C ALA A 467 8.72 16.24 -6.03
N GLU A 468 8.03 17.37 -5.91
CA GLU A 468 7.05 17.67 -4.86
C GLU A 468 5.68 17.94 -5.45
N TRP A 469 4.63 17.59 -4.73
CA TRP A 469 3.25 17.90 -5.11
C TRP A 469 2.67 18.89 -4.10
N VAL A 470 2.46 20.10 -4.55
CA VAL A 470 1.95 21.19 -3.74
C VAL A 470 0.61 21.66 -4.30
N ARG A 471 -0.48 21.47 -3.56
CA ARG A 471 -1.85 21.78 -4.02
C ARG A 471 -2.22 21.08 -5.34
N GLY A 472 -1.78 19.82 -5.50
CA GLY A 472 -2.03 19.04 -6.69
C GLY A 472 -1.15 19.41 -7.91
N GLU A 473 -0.19 20.30 -7.76
CA GLU A 473 0.75 20.66 -8.83
C GLU A 473 2.13 20.04 -8.59
N LEU A 474 2.70 19.42 -9.61
CA LEU A 474 4.07 18.91 -9.57
C LEU A 474 5.06 20.08 -9.63
N VAL A 475 5.94 20.15 -8.65
CA VAL A 475 7.02 21.14 -8.55
C VAL A 475 8.36 20.42 -8.53
N ILE A 476 9.24 20.78 -9.43
CA ILE A 476 10.60 20.22 -9.52
C ILE A 476 11.60 21.28 -9.03
N THR A 477 12.43 20.89 -8.06
CA THR A 477 13.46 21.76 -7.50
C THR A 477 14.82 21.07 -7.58
N GLU A 478 15.81 21.72 -8.17
CA GLU A 478 17.20 21.24 -8.19
C GLU A 478 17.77 21.29 -6.76
N THR A 479 18.27 20.17 -6.26
CA THR A 479 18.85 20.09 -4.92
C THR A 479 19.70 18.83 -4.76
N ASP A 480 20.79 18.93 -4.00
CA ASP A 480 21.65 17.79 -3.67
C ASP A 480 21.30 17.16 -2.31
N ALA A 481 20.31 17.69 -1.59
CA ALA A 481 19.92 17.18 -0.28
C ALA A 481 18.42 17.38 -0.02
N VAL A 482 17.81 16.45 0.70
CA VAL A 482 16.39 16.47 1.06
C VAL A 482 16.15 15.72 2.37
N THR A 483 15.17 16.21 3.16
CA THR A 483 14.65 15.54 4.36
C THR A 483 13.12 15.63 4.37
N ASN A 484 12.46 15.76 5.52
CA ASN A 484 11.01 15.65 5.66
C ASN A 484 10.27 17.01 5.65
N PHE A 485 10.69 17.94 4.83
CA PHE A 485 9.97 19.21 4.59
C PHE A 485 9.99 19.56 3.10
N LEU A 486 9.08 20.46 2.68
CA LEU A 486 9.02 20.90 1.28
C LEU A 486 10.20 21.84 0.97
N ILE A 487 11.04 21.42 0.03
CA ILE A 487 12.17 22.24 -0.46
C ILE A 487 11.65 23.45 -1.24
N SER A 488 10.53 23.32 -1.96
CA SER A 488 9.91 24.40 -2.71
C SER A 488 9.21 25.46 -1.85
N ALA A 489 9.06 25.23 -0.54
CA ALA A 489 8.43 26.20 0.35
C ALA A 489 9.33 27.41 0.61
N GLU A 490 8.76 28.64 0.56
CA GLU A 490 9.49 29.89 0.88
C GLU A 490 10.06 29.91 2.31
N LYS A 491 9.40 29.18 3.23
CA LYS A 491 9.82 29.00 4.62
C LYS A 491 9.60 27.56 5.02
N HIS A 492 10.60 26.94 5.58
CA HIS A 492 10.51 25.61 6.17
C HIS A 492 10.99 25.67 7.63
N ASP A 493 10.56 24.73 8.42
CA ASP A 493 11.04 24.56 9.77
C ASP A 493 12.52 24.16 9.76
N TYR A 494 13.24 24.59 10.80
CA TYR A 494 14.63 24.18 10.98
C TYR A 494 14.75 22.65 11.10
N CYS A 495 15.70 22.07 10.38
CA CYS A 495 15.95 20.63 10.38
C CYS A 495 17.46 20.35 10.55
N ASP A 496 17.86 19.91 11.74
CA ASP A 496 19.26 19.61 12.07
C ASP A 496 19.89 18.65 11.05
N ARG A 497 19.14 17.63 10.59
CA ARG A 497 19.63 16.66 9.63
C ARG A 497 19.93 17.29 8.27
N TYR A 498 19.05 18.16 7.80
CA TYR A 498 19.25 18.87 6.54
C TYR A 498 20.46 19.80 6.60
N GLU A 499 20.61 20.54 7.71
CA GLU A 499 21.78 21.39 7.92
C GLU A 499 23.07 20.60 8.01
N THR A 500 23.07 19.47 8.72
CA THR A 500 24.22 18.56 8.79
C THR A 500 24.66 18.10 7.42
N ILE A 501 23.71 17.63 6.59
CA ILE A 501 23.97 17.16 5.23
C ILE A 501 24.51 18.28 4.36
N THR A 502 23.79 19.40 4.27
CA THR A 502 24.14 20.51 3.37
C THR A 502 25.46 21.18 3.76
N THR A 503 25.72 21.32 5.06
CA THR A 503 27.00 21.86 5.54
C THR A 503 28.17 20.95 5.16
N ARG A 504 28.07 19.64 5.39
CA ARG A 504 29.13 18.69 5.05
C ARG A 504 29.37 18.63 3.55
N LEU A 505 28.32 18.64 2.73
CA LEU A 505 28.43 18.67 1.26
C LEU A 505 29.15 19.95 0.80
N ALA A 506 28.77 21.12 1.35
CA ALA A 506 29.42 22.38 1.02
C ALA A 506 30.89 22.45 1.46
N GLU A 507 31.22 21.97 2.66
CA GLU A 507 32.60 21.91 3.16
C GLU A 507 33.54 21.02 2.32
N LYS A 508 32.96 20.05 1.62
CA LYS A 508 33.66 19.05 0.79
C LYS A 508 33.49 19.28 -0.74
N ASP A 509 32.93 20.41 -1.16
CA ASP A 509 32.65 20.70 -2.57
C ASP A 509 31.83 19.59 -3.26
N ASN A 510 30.87 18.98 -2.53
CA ASN A 510 30.07 17.81 -2.96
C ASN A 510 30.94 16.59 -3.32
N VAL A 511 32.12 16.42 -2.70
CA VAL A 511 33.01 15.28 -2.93
C VAL A 511 33.24 14.51 -1.65
N LEU A 512 32.70 13.28 -1.56
CA LEU A 512 32.83 12.38 -0.43
C LEU A 512 33.30 11.00 -0.90
N THR A 513 34.15 10.35 -0.15
CA THR A 513 34.36 8.90 -0.31
C THR A 513 33.12 8.13 0.14
N TYR A 514 32.98 6.86 -0.25
CA TYR A 514 31.86 6.01 0.22
C TYR A 514 31.80 5.95 1.76
N THR A 515 32.95 5.91 2.43
CA THR A 515 33.02 5.92 3.89
C THR A 515 32.51 7.25 4.45
N GLU A 516 33.00 8.39 3.92
CA GLU A 516 32.53 9.72 4.36
C GLU A 516 31.05 9.94 4.09
N ALA A 517 30.52 9.39 2.98
CA ALA A 517 29.10 9.43 2.67
C ALA A 517 28.28 8.59 3.69
N MET A 518 28.79 7.41 4.07
CA MET A 518 28.14 6.59 5.09
C MET A 518 28.24 7.26 6.48
N GLU A 519 29.38 7.86 6.83
CA GLU A 519 29.53 8.66 8.06
C GLU A 519 28.53 9.83 8.09
N LEU A 520 28.31 10.52 6.96
CA LEU A 520 27.33 11.59 6.86
C LEU A 520 25.89 11.09 7.09
N LEU A 521 25.57 9.88 6.61
CA LEU A 521 24.28 9.23 6.90
C LEU A 521 24.16 8.94 8.42
N MET A 522 25.22 8.50 9.07
CA MET A 522 25.20 8.28 10.53
C MET A 522 25.04 9.60 11.30
N ASP A 523 25.77 10.67 10.90
CA ASP A 523 25.68 11.99 11.52
C ASP A 523 24.28 12.61 11.36
N SER A 524 23.53 12.21 10.33
CA SER A 524 22.15 12.63 10.05
C SER A 524 21.10 11.56 10.39
N SER A 525 21.47 10.51 11.13
CA SER A 525 20.55 9.44 11.55
C SER A 525 19.64 9.87 12.69
N GLN A 526 18.55 9.14 12.88
CA GLN A 526 17.64 9.28 14.02
C GLN A 526 17.84 8.15 15.03
N ASP A 527 17.75 8.51 16.31
CA ASP A 527 17.85 7.60 17.46
C ASP A 527 16.90 8.09 18.55
N SER A 528 15.65 7.63 18.52
CA SER A 528 14.64 8.02 19.52
C SER A 528 13.74 6.84 19.88
N ASP A 529 12.98 6.95 20.97
CA ASP A 529 12.06 5.91 21.43
C ASP A 529 10.98 5.57 20.40
N ASN A 530 10.72 6.44 19.42
CA ASN A 530 9.61 6.30 18.47
C ASN A 530 10.05 6.15 17.01
N ILE A 531 11.24 6.65 16.64
CA ILE A 531 11.74 6.62 15.26
C ILE A 531 13.25 6.44 15.30
N ASN A 532 13.73 5.42 14.61
CA ASN A 532 15.15 5.11 14.46
C ASN A 532 15.51 5.03 12.98
N THR A 533 16.78 5.28 12.65
CA THR A 533 17.29 4.93 11.33
C THR A 533 17.49 3.42 11.27
N GLU A 534 16.60 2.73 10.57
CA GLU A 534 16.56 1.27 10.45
C GLU A 534 17.61 0.77 9.46
N TRP A 535 17.80 1.51 8.36
CA TRP A 535 18.90 1.25 7.43
C TRP A 535 19.43 2.51 6.77
N SER A 536 20.66 2.39 6.30
CA SER A 536 21.35 3.41 5.52
C SER A 536 21.97 2.79 4.28
N CYS A 537 21.84 3.47 3.13
CA CYS A 537 22.42 3.03 1.86
C CYS A 537 23.26 4.12 1.23
N VAL A 538 24.43 3.75 0.69
CA VAL A 538 25.17 4.56 -0.28
C VAL A 538 25.16 3.79 -1.60
N TYR A 539 24.46 4.34 -2.58
CA TYR A 539 24.34 3.79 -3.91
C TYR A 539 25.40 4.36 -4.86
N ASP A 540 26.02 3.51 -5.64
CA ASP A 540 26.96 3.85 -6.71
C ASP A 540 26.23 3.78 -8.04
N LEU A 541 25.93 4.95 -8.61
CA LEU A 541 25.12 5.10 -9.81
C LEU A 541 25.90 4.67 -11.08
N ASP A 542 27.23 4.79 -11.08
CA ASP A 542 28.07 4.45 -12.23
C ASP A 542 28.36 2.95 -12.33
N ASN A 543 28.49 2.26 -11.17
CA ASN A 543 28.88 0.85 -11.11
C ASN A 543 27.76 -0.10 -10.72
N PHE A 544 26.54 0.38 -10.56
CA PHE A 544 25.35 -0.39 -10.22
C PHE A 544 25.57 -1.30 -9.00
N LYS A 545 25.92 -0.71 -7.88
CA LYS A 545 26.11 -1.39 -6.58
C LYS A 545 25.68 -0.49 -5.43
N MET A 546 25.49 -1.06 -4.25
CA MET A 546 25.19 -0.31 -3.05
C MET A 546 25.98 -0.83 -1.85
N TYR A 547 26.25 0.07 -0.91
CA TYR A 547 26.75 -0.20 0.42
C TYR A 547 25.60 -0.04 1.40
N PHE A 548 25.29 -1.09 2.12
CA PHE A 548 24.14 -1.19 3.01
C PHE A 548 24.56 -1.35 4.45
N VAL A 549 23.92 -0.63 5.36
CA VAL A 549 24.10 -0.71 6.81
C VAL A 549 22.73 -0.83 7.46
N SER A 550 22.54 -1.79 8.36
CA SER A 550 21.37 -1.91 9.22
C SER A 550 21.71 -1.38 10.61
N ASP A 551 20.71 -0.87 11.33
CA ASP A 551 20.80 -0.46 12.73
C ASP A 551 21.97 0.51 13.04
N ARG A 552 22.41 1.27 12.04
CA ARG A 552 23.50 2.25 12.17
C ARG A 552 24.87 1.65 12.54
N ASP A 553 25.07 0.36 12.33
CA ASP A 553 26.37 -0.29 12.59
C ASP A 553 27.28 -0.27 11.37
N ILE A 554 28.08 0.81 11.24
CA ILE A 554 29.03 0.96 10.12
C ILE A 554 30.06 -0.19 10.05
N ALA A 555 30.36 -0.86 11.17
CA ALA A 555 31.31 -1.96 11.17
C ALA A 555 30.82 -3.15 10.31
N ASP A 556 29.49 -3.28 10.18
CA ASP A 556 28.82 -4.28 9.37
C ASP A 556 28.26 -3.66 8.06
N THR A 557 29.13 -2.98 7.31
CA THR A 557 28.76 -2.47 5.97
C THR A 557 28.81 -3.59 4.94
N TYR A 558 27.69 -3.84 4.28
CA TYR A 558 27.54 -4.87 3.23
C TYR A 558 27.61 -4.25 1.84
N GLU A 559 28.54 -4.73 0.99
CA GLU A 559 28.54 -4.41 -0.44
C GLU A 559 27.57 -5.36 -1.17
N ILE A 560 26.54 -4.81 -1.79
CA ILE A 560 25.51 -5.54 -2.53
C ILE A 560 25.64 -5.23 -4.01
N THR A 561 25.71 -6.29 -4.80
CA THR A 561 25.79 -6.24 -6.27
C THR A 561 24.77 -7.22 -6.85
N PRO A 562 24.53 -7.24 -8.18
CA PRO A 562 23.68 -8.26 -8.80
C PRO A 562 24.09 -9.70 -8.48
N ASP A 563 25.38 -9.96 -8.18
CA ASP A 563 25.88 -11.29 -7.82
C ASP A 563 25.51 -11.72 -6.37
N SER A 564 24.93 -10.81 -5.58
CA SER A 564 24.48 -11.09 -4.20
C SER A 564 23.13 -11.85 -4.13
N PHE A 565 22.41 -12.00 -5.27
CA PHE A 565 21.05 -12.56 -5.36
C PHE A 565 20.95 -13.99 -5.93
#